data_4ee5f9539505e71496b7edcbc259aed9
#
_entry.id   4ee5f9539505e71496b7edcbc259aed9
#
_cell.length_a   1.000
_cell.length_b   1.000
_cell.length_c   1.000
_cell.angle_alpha   90.00
_cell.angle_beta   90.00
_cell.angle_gamma   90.00
#
_symmetry.space_group_name_H-M   'P 1'
#
loop_
_entity.id
_entity.type
_entity.pdbx_description
1 polymer ?
#
loop_
_entity_poly.entity_id
_entity_poly.type
_entity_poly.pdbx_seq_one_letter_code
_entity_poly.pdbx_strand_id
1 'polypeptide(L)'
;MLASLLKVLRPLVLWFDTSAVDQNKMTDKTVVDWFRVIPFIAVHAACLGVIWVGWSWSAIAVAASLYALRMFAITGFYHRYFSHRSFKTSRPAQFIFALLGASSAQRGPLWWAAHHRHHHRHSDTEHDVHSPRHHGFWWAHMGWITAPGNFPTNFEAVRDLAKYP
;
A
#
# COMPACT_ATOMS: atom_id res chain seq x y z
N MET A 1 25.57 25.12 -0.40
CA MET A 1 24.49 25.03 -1.40
C MET A 1 23.87 23.62 -1.47
N LEU A 2 24.64 22.57 -1.71
CA LEU A 2 24.11 21.20 -1.76
C LEU A 2 23.45 20.73 -0.46
N ALA A 3 24.05 21.00 0.69
CA ALA A 3 23.50 20.64 2.01
C ALA A 3 22.19 21.36 2.34
N SER A 4 22.02 22.61 1.87
CA SER A 4 20.79 23.37 2.02
C SER A 4 19.67 22.81 1.11
N LEU A 5 20.01 22.42 -0.10
CA LEU A 5 19.09 21.79 -1.04
C LEU A 5 18.59 20.43 -0.51
N LEU A 6 19.47 19.62 0.04
CA LEU A 6 19.13 18.34 0.66
C LEU A 6 18.20 18.52 1.87
N LYS A 7 18.36 19.56 2.67
CA LYS A 7 17.43 19.88 3.77
C LYS A 7 16.03 20.22 3.27
N VAL A 8 15.92 20.92 2.15
CA VAL A 8 14.63 21.29 1.54
C VAL A 8 13.97 20.08 0.87
N LEU A 9 14.76 19.21 0.26
CA LEU A 9 14.24 18.01 -0.44
C LEU A 9 13.93 16.85 0.51
N ARG A 10 14.54 16.81 1.69
CA ARG A 10 14.32 15.73 2.68
C ARG A 10 12.84 15.48 2.99
N PRO A 11 11.98 16.48 3.21
CA PRO A 11 10.56 16.25 3.42
C PRO A 11 9.88 15.55 2.25
N LEU A 12 10.26 15.87 1.01
CA LEU A 12 9.70 15.23 -0.19
C LEU A 12 10.13 13.77 -0.31
N VAL A 13 11.38 13.45 0.05
CA VAL A 13 11.88 12.06 0.08
C VAL A 13 11.05 11.21 1.05
N LEU A 14 10.56 11.78 2.16
CA LEU A 14 9.73 11.08 3.12
C LEU A 14 8.41 10.56 2.53
N TRP A 15 7.93 11.11 1.44
CA TRP A 15 6.72 10.60 0.77
C TRP A 15 6.97 9.29 0.01
N PHE A 16 8.21 9.06 -0.41
CA PHE A 16 8.58 7.91 -1.26
C PHE A 16 9.42 6.87 -0.51
N ASP A 17 10.15 7.30 0.52
CA ASP A 17 11.02 6.44 1.30
C ASP A 17 10.41 6.12 2.67
N THR A 18 9.94 4.90 2.82
CA THR A 18 9.38 4.41 4.09
C THR A 18 10.46 4.03 5.12
N SER A 19 11.72 3.86 4.69
CA SER A 19 12.83 3.59 5.62
C SER A 19 13.26 4.83 6.40
N ALA A 20 12.96 6.03 5.88
CA ALA A 20 13.26 7.32 6.52
C ALA A 20 12.24 7.73 7.59
N VAL A 21 11.46 6.80 8.12
CA VAL A 21 10.50 7.05 9.22
C VAL A 21 11.26 7.20 10.54
N ASP A 22 10.83 8.17 11.35
CA ASP A 22 11.30 8.30 12.72
C ASP A 22 10.97 7.03 13.52
N GLN A 23 12.00 6.41 14.09
CA GLN A 23 11.88 5.18 14.88
C GLN A 23 10.87 5.34 16.04
N ASN A 24 10.78 6.53 16.65
CA ASN A 24 9.83 6.80 17.72
C ASN A 24 8.37 6.76 17.23
N LYS A 25 8.11 7.09 15.97
CA LYS A 25 6.78 6.99 15.36
C LYS A 25 6.42 5.56 14.91
N MET A 26 7.39 4.66 14.83
CA MET A 26 7.17 3.27 14.43
C MET A 26 6.65 2.39 15.57
N THR A 27 6.77 2.83 16.82
CA THR A 27 6.33 2.07 17.99
C THR A 27 4.82 2.04 18.15
N ASP A 28 4.13 3.13 17.74
CA ASP A 28 2.68 3.22 17.82
C ASP A 28 2.04 3.02 16.44
N LYS A 29 1.27 1.94 16.33
CA LYS A 29 0.56 1.57 15.10
C LYS A 29 -0.75 2.34 14.88
N THR A 30 -1.12 3.21 15.81
CA THR A 30 -2.37 3.98 15.78
C THR A 30 -2.19 5.45 15.46
N VAL A 31 -0.96 5.96 15.49
CA VAL A 31 -0.65 7.37 15.23
C VAL A 31 -0.46 7.62 13.75
N VAL A 32 -1.27 8.53 13.20
CA VAL A 32 -1.22 8.95 11.79
C VAL A 32 -0.07 9.95 11.57
N ASP A 33 0.75 9.75 10.53
CA ASP A 33 1.69 10.77 10.07
C ASP A 33 1.04 11.65 9.01
N TRP A 34 0.43 12.73 9.44
CA TRP A 34 -0.31 13.66 8.58
C TRP A 34 0.52 14.23 7.42
N PHE A 35 1.82 14.44 7.60
CA PHE A 35 2.67 14.91 6.51
C PHE A 35 2.77 13.87 5.39
N ARG A 36 2.90 12.59 5.74
CA ARG A 36 2.99 11.48 4.77
C ARG A 36 1.63 11.15 4.13
N VAL A 37 0.53 11.59 4.72
CA VAL A 37 -0.83 11.41 4.19
C VAL A 37 -1.16 12.45 3.11
N ILE A 38 -0.43 13.57 3.02
CA ILE A 38 -0.71 14.64 2.05
C ILE A 38 -0.85 14.13 0.61
N PRO A 39 0.06 13.31 0.04
CA PRO A 39 -0.11 12.80 -1.32
C PRO A 39 -1.37 11.94 -1.49
N PHE A 40 -1.71 11.16 -0.49
CA PHE A 40 -2.94 10.35 -0.48
C PHE A 40 -4.19 11.23 -0.55
N ILE A 41 -4.26 12.27 0.28
CA ILE A 41 -5.36 13.24 0.28
C ILE A 41 -5.39 13.99 -1.06
N ALA A 42 -4.23 14.42 -1.57
CA ALA A 42 -4.13 15.18 -2.81
C ALA A 42 -4.65 14.39 -4.02
N VAL A 43 -4.35 13.09 -4.11
CA VAL A 43 -4.87 12.21 -5.18
C VAL A 43 -6.40 12.10 -5.10
N HIS A 44 -6.97 11.95 -3.91
CA HIS A 44 -8.42 11.91 -3.73
C HIS A 44 -9.08 13.24 -4.07
N ALA A 45 -8.49 14.36 -3.61
CA ALA A 45 -8.98 15.69 -3.95
C ALA A 45 -8.90 15.96 -5.46
N ALA A 46 -7.86 15.48 -6.14
CA ALA A 46 -7.71 15.62 -7.59
C ALA A 46 -8.84 14.95 -8.38
N CYS A 47 -9.48 13.90 -7.83
CA CYS A 47 -10.65 13.27 -8.45
C CYS A 47 -11.84 14.25 -8.58
N LEU A 48 -11.93 15.28 -7.71
CA LEU A 48 -12.94 16.32 -7.82
C LEU A 48 -12.75 17.17 -9.08
N GLY A 49 -11.58 17.15 -9.71
CA GLY A 49 -11.28 17.84 -10.96
C GLY A 49 -12.24 17.46 -12.09
N VAL A 50 -12.87 16.28 -12.04
CA VAL A 50 -13.90 15.87 -13.02
C VAL A 50 -15.06 16.88 -13.13
N ILE A 51 -15.34 17.64 -12.06
CA ILE A 51 -16.38 18.66 -12.03
C ILE A 51 -16.08 19.78 -13.05
N TRP A 52 -14.79 20.09 -13.28
CA TRP A 52 -14.36 21.15 -14.18
C TRP A 52 -14.02 20.65 -15.59
N VAL A 53 -13.35 19.49 -15.67
CA VAL A 53 -12.92 18.95 -16.98
C VAL A 53 -14.03 18.16 -17.69
N GLY A 54 -15.10 17.81 -16.96
CA GLY A 54 -16.18 16.99 -17.49
C GLY A 54 -15.78 15.51 -17.64
N TRP A 55 -16.61 14.78 -18.37
CA TRP A 55 -16.42 13.35 -18.60
C TRP A 55 -16.63 12.99 -20.07
N SER A 56 -16.12 11.85 -20.48
CA SER A 56 -16.35 11.27 -21.81
C SER A 56 -16.48 9.75 -21.69
N TRP A 57 -17.12 9.11 -22.65
CA TRP A 57 -17.25 7.65 -22.69
C TRP A 57 -15.90 6.96 -22.78
N SER A 58 -14.93 7.53 -23.49
CA SER A 58 -13.56 7.01 -23.53
C SER A 58 -12.87 7.09 -22.17
N ALA A 59 -13.02 8.20 -21.45
CA ALA A 59 -12.47 8.34 -20.10
C ALA A 59 -13.08 7.33 -19.12
N ILE A 60 -14.40 7.12 -19.18
CA ILE A 60 -15.09 6.12 -18.36
C ILE A 60 -14.61 4.71 -18.72
N ALA A 61 -14.49 4.36 -20.01
CA ALA A 61 -14.01 3.06 -20.44
C ALA A 61 -12.58 2.78 -19.95
N VAL A 62 -11.68 3.77 -20.06
CA VAL A 62 -10.30 3.66 -19.54
C VAL A 62 -10.30 3.50 -18.02
N ALA A 63 -11.06 4.30 -17.29
CA ALA A 63 -11.16 4.20 -15.84
C ALA A 63 -11.67 2.83 -15.38
N ALA A 64 -12.74 2.32 -16.00
CA ALA A 64 -13.30 1.01 -15.72
C ALA A 64 -12.31 -0.12 -16.03
N SER A 65 -11.60 -0.04 -17.16
CA SER A 65 -10.59 -1.03 -17.56
C SER A 65 -9.41 -1.05 -16.58
N LEU A 66 -8.91 0.12 -16.19
CA LEU A 66 -7.83 0.23 -15.20
C LEU A 66 -8.29 -0.23 -13.82
N TYR A 67 -9.50 0.06 -13.41
CA TYR A 67 -10.08 -0.44 -12.18
C TYR A 67 -10.12 -1.98 -12.18
N ALA A 68 -10.71 -2.59 -13.22
CA ALA A 68 -10.79 -4.03 -13.34
C ALA A 68 -9.41 -4.71 -13.34
N LEU A 69 -8.44 -4.15 -14.10
CA LEU A 69 -7.07 -4.66 -14.15
C LEU A 69 -6.40 -4.60 -12.76
N ARG A 70 -6.51 -3.48 -12.06
CA ARG A 70 -5.88 -3.30 -10.74
C ARG A 70 -6.55 -4.15 -9.67
N MET A 71 -7.88 -4.26 -9.68
CA MET A 71 -8.61 -5.18 -8.80
C MET A 71 -8.18 -6.63 -9.03
N PHE A 72 -8.06 -7.03 -10.30
CA PHE A 72 -7.53 -8.36 -10.63
C PHE A 72 -6.08 -8.54 -10.16
N ALA A 73 -5.22 -7.53 -10.34
CA ALA A 73 -3.83 -7.60 -9.89
C ALA A 73 -3.70 -7.75 -8.36
N ILE A 74 -4.53 -7.07 -7.59
CA ILE A 74 -4.56 -7.23 -6.13
C ILE A 74 -5.12 -8.60 -5.76
N THR A 75 -6.28 -8.99 -6.30
CA THR A 75 -6.95 -10.24 -5.89
C THR A 75 -6.27 -11.50 -6.45
N GLY A 76 -5.84 -11.48 -7.71
CA GLY A 76 -5.19 -12.61 -8.37
C GLY A 76 -3.71 -12.74 -8.01
N PHE A 77 -2.98 -11.61 -7.96
CA PHE A 77 -1.53 -11.66 -7.80
C PHE A 77 -1.09 -11.39 -6.37
N TYR A 78 -1.42 -10.25 -5.78
CA TYR A 78 -0.99 -9.94 -4.41
C TYR A 78 -1.62 -10.91 -3.41
N HIS A 79 -2.92 -11.11 -3.50
CA HIS A 79 -3.65 -12.00 -2.60
C HIS A 79 -3.37 -13.49 -2.89
N ARG A 80 -3.79 -14.00 -4.04
CA ARG A 80 -3.70 -15.45 -4.32
C ARG A 80 -2.29 -15.94 -4.58
N TYR A 81 -1.49 -15.19 -5.35
CA TYR A 81 -0.13 -15.63 -5.67
C TYR A 81 0.87 -15.34 -4.55
N PHE A 82 1.09 -14.06 -4.19
CA PHE A 82 2.14 -13.71 -3.22
C PHE A 82 1.76 -14.11 -1.78
N SER A 83 0.52 -13.90 -1.36
CA SER A 83 0.14 -14.20 0.03
C SER A 83 -0.17 -15.67 0.26
N HIS A 84 -1.03 -16.26 -0.56
CA HIS A 84 -1.50 -17.64 -0.36
C HIS A 84 -0.74 -18.71 -1.13
N ARG A 85 0.12 -18.35 -2.08
CA ARG A 85 0.88 -19.31 -2.89
C ARG A 85 -0.01 -20.34 -3.60
N SER A 86 -1.21 -19.91 -4.02
CA SER A 86 -2.24 -20.80 -4.57
C SER A 86 -1.87 -21.45 -5.89
N PHE A 87 -0.90 -20.90 -6.62
CA PHE A 87 -0.40 -21.46 -7.88
C PHE A 87 1.08 -21.12 -8.07
N LYS A 88 1.72 -21.77 -9.05
CA LYS A 88 3.12 -21.55 -9.44
C LYS A 88 3.19 -20.82 -10.77
N THR A 89 4.25 -20.01 -10.96
CA THR A 89 4.50 -19.31 -12.21
C THR A 89 5.99 -19.07 -12.43
N SER A 90 6.36 -18.58 -13.63
CA SER A 90 7.74 -18.26 -13.98
C SER A 90 8.22 -16.97 -13.31
N ARG A 91 9.54 -16.76 -13.24
CA ARG A 91 10.13 -15.52 -12.68
C ARG A 91 9.72 -14.25 -13.43
N PRO A 92 9.73 -14.23 -14.79
CA PRO A 92 9.21 -13.04 -15.51
C PRO A 92 7.75 -12.74 -15.16
N ALA A 93 6.89 -13.75 -15.06
CA ALA A 93 5.49 -13.55 -14.66
C ALA A 93 5.36 -13.01 -13.22
N GLN A 94 6.20 -13.47 -12.28
CA GLN A 94 6.24 -12.92 -10.92
C GLN A 94 6.57 -11.43 -10.93
N PHE A 95 7.54 -11.01 -11.73
CA PHE A 95 7.89 -9.60 -11.88
C PHE A 95 6.71 -8.78 -12.45
N ILE A 96 6.06 -9.28 -13.50
CA ILE A 96 4.88 -8.62 -14.08
C ILE A 96 3.75 -8.52 -13.04
N PHE A 97 3.50 -9.57 -12.26
CA PHE A 97 2.50 -9.58 -11.20
C PHE A 97 2.79 -8.55 -10.10
N ALA A 98 4.07 -8.46 -9.70
CA ALA A 98 4.50 -7.47 -8.72
C ALA A 98 4.31 -6.05 -9.25
N LEU A 99 4.67 -5.78 -10.51
CA LEU A 99 4.55 -4.48 -11.14
C LEU A 99 3.07 -4.06 -11.29
N LEU A 100 2.21 -4.96 -11.77
CA LEU A 100 0.78 -4.70 -11.91
C LEU A 100 0.12 -4.42 -10.55
N GLY A 101 0.43 -5.22 -9.52
CA GLY A 101 -0.06 -4.97 -8.18
C GLY A 101 0.44 -3.65 -7.61
N ALA A 102 1.71 -3.29 -7.80
CA ALA A 102 2.28 -2.02 -7.37
C ALA A 102 1.59 -0.80 -8.03
N SER A 103 1.08 -0.96 -9.26
CA SER A 103 0.30 0.09 -9.94
C SER A 103 -1.00 0.48 -9.22
N SER A 104 -1.45 -0.34 -8.27
CA SER A 104 -2.63 -0.08 -7.43
C SER A 104 -2.32 0.82 -6.23
N ALA A 105 -1.08 1.30 -6.09
CA ALA A 105 -0.60 2.14 -4.99
C ALA A 105 -0.80 1.53 -3.59
N GLN A 106 -0.83 0.19 -3.50
CA GLN A 106 -0.99 -0.57 -2.24
C GLN A 106 0.35 -1.13 -1.73
N ARG A 107 1.45 -0.39 -1.89
CA ARG A 107 2.81 -0.79 -1.51
C ARG A 107 3.34 -2.00 -2.32
N GLY A 108 4.47 -2.55 -1.89
CA GLY A 108 5.09 -3.69 -2.56
C GLY A 108 4.48 -5.05 -2.18
N PRO A 109 4.73 -6.09 -3.00
CA PRO A 109 4.16 -7.43 -2.80
C PRO A 109 4.58 -8.09 -1.48
N LEU A 110 5.81 -7.85 -1.01
CA LEU A 110 6.30 -8.42 0.26
C LEU A 110 5.58 -7.81 1.46
N TRP A 111 5.44 -6.49 1.47
CA TRP A 111 4.70 -5.78 2.51
C TRP A 111 3.25 -6.25 2.54
N TRP A 112 2.60 -6.27 1.39
CA TRP A 112 1.21 -6.67 1.26
C TRP A 112 0.99 -8.11 1.74
N ALA A 113 1.83 -9.04 1.29
CA ALA A 113 1.73 -10.45 1.69
C ALA A 113 1.98 -10.65 3.20
N ALA A 114 2.92 -9.90 3.79
CA ALA A 114 3.21 -9.98 5.22
C ALA A 114 2.01 -9.54 6.06
N HIS A 115 1.42 -8.38 5.73
CA HIS A 115 0.25 -7.86 6.42
C HIS A 115 -0.98 -8.74 6.22
N HIS A 116 -1.20 -9.25 5.00
CA HIS A 116 -2.33 -10.12 4.69
C HIS A 116 -2.26 -11.46 5.43
N ARG A 117 -1.07 -12.08 5.49
CA ARG A 117 -0.84 -13.30 6.30
C ARG A 117 -1.00 -13.03 7.79
N HIS A 118 -0.63 -11.85 8.26
CA HIS A 118 -0.85 -11.43 9.65
C HIS A 118 -2.36 -11.31 9.93
N HIS A 119 -3.10 -10.63 9.04
CA HIS A 119 -4.55 -10.52 9.13
C HIS A 119 -5.24 -11.90 9.22
N HIS A 120 -4.92 -12.83 8.33
CA HIS A 120 -5.51 -14.17 8.39
C HIS A 120 -5.23 -14.93 9.68
N ARG A 121 -4.06 -14.72 10.30
CA ARG A 121 -3.72 -15.37 11.58
C ARG A 121 -4.42 -14.74 12.78
N HIS A 122 -4.79 -13.48 12.68
CA HIS A 122 -5.30 -12.69 13.80
C HIS A 122 -6.65 -12.04 13.51
N SER A 123 -7.34 -12.50 12.45
CA SER A 123 -8.62 -11.93 12.02
C SER A 123 -9.58 -11.74 13.19
N ASP A 124 -10.17 -10.54 13.29
CA ASP A 124 -11.09 -10.13 14.33
C ASP A 124 -10.56 -10.19 15.78
N THR A 125 -9.24 -10.23 15.97
CA THR A 125 -8.61 -10.06 17.29
C THR A 125 -8.04 -8.64 17.44
N GLU A 126 -7.60 -8.27 18.65
CA GLU A 126 -6.92 -6.99 18.94
C GLU A 126 -5.60 -6.80 18.15
N HIS A 127 -5.00 -7.91 17.71
CA HIS A 127 -3.76 -7.89 16.93
C HIS A 127 -3.97 -7.62 15.44
N ASP A 128 -5.21 -7.68 14.97
CA ASP A 128 -5.57 -7.35 13.59
C ASP A 128 -5.67 -5.84 13.42
N VAL A 129 -4.62 -5.22 12.89
CA VAL A 129 -4.49 -3.75 12.78
C VAL A 129 -5.58 -3.08 11.95
N HIS A 130 -6.32 -3.83 11.16
CA HIS A 130 -7.41 -3.32 10.32
C HIS A 130 -8.74 -4.05 10.53
N SER A 131 -8.96 -4.64 11.72
CA SER A 131 -10.25 -5.16 12.10
C SER A 131 -11.27 -4.03 12.32
N PRO A 132 -12.36 -3.98 11.57
CA PRO A 132 -13.40 -2.97 11.78
C PRO A 132 -14.11 -3.15 13.12
N ARG A 133 -14.10 -4.36 13.67
CA ARG A 133 -14.69 -4.68 14.98
C ARG A 133 -13.95 -4.00 16.14
N HIS A 134 -12.62 -3.96 16.10
CA HIS A 134 -11.78 -3.42 17.17
C HIS A 134 -11.40 -1.95 16.95
N HIS A 135 -11.27 -1.53 15.68
CA HIS A 135 -10.72 -0.22 15.34
C HIS A 135 -11.71 0.71 14.61
N GLY A 136 -12.91 0.21 14.30
CA GLY A 136 -13.92 0.93 13.53
C GLY A 136 -13.65 0.94 12.02
N PHE A 137 -14.69 1.25 11.24
CA PHE A 137 -14.70 1.13 9.78
C PHE A 137 -13.62 2.00 9.11
N TRP A 138 -13.54 3.29 9.46
CA TRP A 138 -12.63 4.22 8.80
C TRP A 138 -11.17 3.88 9.04
N TRP A 139 -10.85 3.46 10.27
CA TRP A 139 -9.51 3.00 10.57
C TRP A 139 -9.16 1.74 9.79
N ALA A 140 -10.00 0.73 9.87
CA ALA A 140 -9.81 -0.55 9.18
C ALA A 140 -9.69 -0.39 7.66
N HIS A 141 -10.43 0.56 7.07
CA HIS A 141 -10.44 0.78 5.63
C HIS A 141 -9.25 1.62 5.14
N MET A 142 -8.93 2.73 5.82
CA MET A 142 -7.91 3.69 5.36
C MET A 142 -6.90 4.10 6.43
N GLY A 143 -7.31 4.21 7.69
CA GLY A 143 -6.47 4.80 8.73
C GLY A 143 -5.17 4.02 8.97
N TRP A 144 -5.25 2.71 9.07
CA TRP A 144 -4.11 1.87 9.41
C TRP A 144 -2.92 1.98 8.43
N ILE A 145 -3.18 2.20 7.14
CA ILE A 145 -2.11 2.36 6.13
C ILE A 145 -1.39 3.70 6.21
N THR A 146 -1.93 4.65 6.97
CA THR A 146 -1.38 5.99 7.16
C THR A 146 -0.52 6.11 8.43
N ALA A 147 -0.54 5.09 9.28
CA ALA A 147 0.26 5.03 10.50
C ALA A 147 1.65 4.44 10.24
N PRO A 148 2.74 5.17 10.55
CA PRO A 148 4.12 4.71 10.32
C PRO A 148 4.47 3.38 10.95
N GLY A 149 3.88 3.03 12.08
CA GLY A 149 4.07 1.75 12.73
C GLY A 149 3.64 0.54 11.88
N ASN A 150 2.83 0.75 10.84
CA ASN A 150 2.41 -0.28 9.89
C ASN A 150 3.22 -0.26 8.57
N PHE A 151 4.24 0.61 8.44
CA PHE A 151 5.04 0.70 7.22
C PHE A 151 6.08 -0.41 7.06
N PRO A 152 6.73 -0.92 8.12
CA PRO A 152 7.75 -1.95 7.98
C PRO A 152 7.16 -3.25 7.42
N THR A 153 7.96 -3.90 6.56
CA THR A 153 7.67 -5.25 6.10
C THR A 153 8.16 -6.25 7.13
N ASN A 154 7.29 -7.11 7.62
CA ASN A 154 7.70 -8.26 8.43
C ASN A 154 8.26 -9.36 7.52
N PHE A 155 9.58 -9.36 7.31
CA PHE A 155 10.27 -10.32 6.46
C PHE A 155 10.19 -11.76 6.98
N GLU A 156 10.02 -11.95 8.29
CA GLU A 156 9.83 -13.28 8.89
C GLU A 156 8.54 -13.95 8.38
N ALA A 157 7.48 -13.15 8.20
CA ALA A 157 6.20 -13.65 7.70
C ALA A 157 6.23 -14.02 6.21
N VAL A 158 7.28 -13.59 5.48
CA VAL A 158 7.42 -13.77 4.02
C VAL A 158 8.80 -14.29 3.61
N ARG A 159 9.46 -15.06 4.46
CA ARG A 159 10.79 -15.67 4.17
C ARG A 159 10.84 -16.44 2.87
N ASP A 160 9.74 -17.08 2.50
CA ASP A 160 9.59 -17.81 1.24
C ASP A 160 9.66 -16.90 0.00
N LEU A 161 9.32 -15.64 0.13
CA LEU A 161 9.40 -14.64 -0.93
C LEU A 161 10.70 -13.83 -0.85
N ALA A 162 11.17 -13.50 0.35
CA ALA A 162 12.31 -12.62 0.59
C ALA A 162 13.67 -13.26 0.22
N LYS A 163 13.72 -14.55 -0.10
CA LYS A 163 14.93 -15.25 -0.56
C LYS A 163 15.36 -14.92 -1.99
N TYR A 164 14.54 -14.20 -2.71
CA TYR A 164 14.84 -13.76 -4.08
C TYR A 164 15.26 -12.30 -4.06
N PRO A 165 16.37 -11.94 -4.73
CA PRO A 165 16.81 -10.56 -4.88
C PRO A 165 15.82 -9.75 -5.73
#